data_669fa48a68449fd06ea6ee66a60654d7
#
_entry.id   669fa48a68449fd06ea6ee66a60654d7
#
_cell.length_a   1.000
_cell.length_b   1.000
_cell.length_c   1.000
_cell.angle_alpha   90.00
_cell.angle_beta   90.00
_cell.angle_gamma   90.00
#
_symmetry.space_group_name_H-M   'P 1'
#
loop_
_entity.id
_entity.type
_entity.pdbx_description
1 polymer ?
#
loop_
_entity_poly.entity_id
_entity_poly.type
_entity_poly.pdbx_seq_one_letter_code
_entity_poly.pdbx_strand_id
1 'polypeptide(L)'
;MSEKDDFKKSGEISRKARDYAREICVVGMKHIDLVEKVEKKIIQLGGKPAFPVDVSIDSVAAHQTPNVGDTKVLEKGQVVKVDIGAHVNGCVTDTAVTVLLGPDWKDLKKAADDALKAAIEQSVPGNKIRNIGKAIEAAIKNHKYQTIANLSGHGIGQWIVHDAPSIPNYDNGDDTKLEEEQTIAIEPFATNGVGAVKDGKPDGVYRLLERRPVRLDSVRKVVSYIEKEYMTLPFSPRWLTHLQNYQFALRILEQEGVIKQYTELPEKSGGMVAQAEKSVMVGYGVLT
;
A
#
# COMPACT_ATOMS: atom_id res chain seq x y z
N MET A 1 17.87 6.22 -18.71
CA MET A 1 16.43 6.57 -18.61
C MET A 1 16.35 7.72 -17.64
N SER A 2 15.43 8.65 -17.84
CA SER A 2 15.18 9.72 -16.87
C SER A 2 14.42 9.15 -15.66
N GLU A 3 14.44 9.84 -14.53
CA GLU A 3 13.63 9.48 -13.36
C GLU A 3 12.14 9.37 -13.71
N LYS A 4 11.64 10.28 -14.53
CA LYS A 4 10.27 10.24 -15.07
C LYS A 4 9.98 8.95 -15.88
N ASP A 5 10.94 8.45 -16.65
CA ASP A 5 10.78 7.19 -17.39
C ASP A 5 10.75 5.99 -16.44
N ASP A 6 11.53 6.03 -15.37
CA ASP A 6 11.53 4.99 -14.34
C ASP A 6 10.20 4.96 -13.57
N PHE A 7 9.60 6.11 -13.23
CA PHE A 7 8.24 6.18 -12.66
C PHE A 7 7.19 5.62 -13.61
N LYS A 8 7.22 5.97 -14.89
CA LYS A 8 6.28 5.42 -15.90
C LYS A 8 6.41 3.91 -16.02
N LYS A 9 7.63 3.41 -16.08
CA LYS A 9 7.90 1.97 -16.17
C LYS A 9 7.44 1.26 -14.89
N SER A 10 7.71 1.81 -13.73
CA SER A 10 7.23 1.30 -12.46
C SER A 10 5.70 1.24 -12.42
N GLY A 11 5.02 2.30 -12.87
CA GLY A 11 3.55 2.35 -12.95
C GLY A 11 2.95 1.29 -13.87
N GLU A 12 3.57 1.06 -15.02
CA GLU A 12 3.14 -0.04 -15.92
C GLU A 12 3.29 -1.41 -15.26
N ILE A 13 4.39 -1.63 -14.51
CA ILE A 13 4.63 -2.87 -13.77
C ILE A 13 3.59 -3.05 -12.67
N SER A 14 3.36 -2.03 -11.84
CA SER A 14 2.35 -2.06 -10.76
C SER A 14 0.95 -2.33 -11.32
N ARG A 15 0.56 -1.67 -12.40
CA ARG A 15 -0.72 -1.90 -13.07
C ARG A 15 -0.87 -3.36 -13.51
N LYS A 16 0.13 -3.92 -14.21
CA LYS A 16 0.11 -5.33 -14.67
C LYS A 16 0.08 -6.31 -13.50
N ALA A 17 0.81 -6.02 -12.42
CA ALA A 17 0.81 -6.83 -11.20
C ALA A 17 -0.55 -6.79 -10.50
N ARG A 18 -1.20 -5.61 -10.41
CA ARG A 18 -2.56 -5.46 -9.89
C ARG A 18 -3.60 -6.22 -10.71
N ASP A 19 -3.54 -6.10 -12.03
CA ASP A 19 -4.47 -6.81 -12.90
C ASP A 19 -4.29 -8.34 -12.76
N TYR A 20 -3.05 -8.83 -12.67
CA TYR A 20 -2.76 -10.22 -12.36
C TYR A 20 -3.27 -10.64 -10.98
N ALA A 21 -3.05 -9.82 -9.93
CA ALA A 21 -3.57 -10.10 -8.59
C ALA A 21 -5.09 -10.27 -8.58
N ARG A 22 -5.82 -9.42 -9.33
CA ARG A 22 -7.27 -9.52 -9.49
C ARG A 22 -7.70 -10.85 -10.11
N GLU A 23 -6.98 -11.37 -11.10
CA GLU A 23 -7.27 -12.63 -11.76
C GLU A 23 -7.08 -13.83 -10.85
N ILE A 24 -6.01 -13.85 -10.05
CA ILE A 24 -5.66 -14.98 -9.21
C ILE A 24 -6.25 -14.95 -7.79
N CYS A 25 -6.83 -13.81 -7.37
CA CYS A 25 -7.48 -13.64 -6.07
C CYS A 25 -8.85 -14.36 -6.08
N VAL A 26 -8.84 -15.65 -5.76
CA VAL A 26 -10.02 -16.52 -5.80
C VAL A 26 -10.20 -17.28 -4.49
N VAL A 27 -11.41 -17.77 -4.23
CA VAL A 27 -11.73 -18.61 -3.06
C VAL A 27 -10.81 -19.85 -3.03
N GLY A 28 -10.24 -20.14 -1.85
CA GLY A 28 -9.32 -21.26 -1.63
C GLY A 28 -7.84 -20.92 -1.92
N MET A 29 -7.53 -19.75 -2.49
CA MET A 29 -6.14 -19.29 -2.61
C MET A 29 -5.55 -19.02 -1.23
N LYS A 30 -4.35 -19.53 -0.94
CA LYS A 30 -3.64 -19.14 0.29
C LYS A 30 -3.18 -17.70 0.20
N HIS A 31 -3.27 -16.95 1.32
CA HIS A 31 -2.79 -15.56 1.37
C HIS A 31 -1.32 -15.46 0.96
N ILE A 32 -0.48 -16.35 1.49
CA ILE A 32 0.96 -16.38 1.18
C ILE A 32 1.22 -16.65 -0.31
N ASP A 33 0.47 -17.59 -0.92
CA ASP A 33 0.65 -17.94 -2.34
C ASP A 33 0.23 -16.76 -3.24
N LEU A 34 -0.83 -16.02 -2.87
CA LEU A 34 -1.27 -14.83 -3.61
C LEU A 34 -0.16 -13.77 -3.60
N VAL A 35 0.34 -13.42 -2.42
CA VAL A 35 1.37 -12.39 -2.22
C VAL A 35 2.65 -12.76 -2.98
N GLU A 36 3.17 -13.99 -2.80
CA GLU A 36 4.41 -14.42 -3.46
C GLU A 36 4.29 -14.48 -5.00
N LYS A 37 3.13 -14.86 -5.52
CA LYS A 37 2.88 -14.85 -6.97
C LYS A 37 2.86 -13.43 -7.52
N VAL A 38 2.27 -12.47 -6.82
CA VAL A 38 2.22 -11.07 -7.23
C VAL A 38 3.62 -10.44 -7.15
N GLU A 39 4.36 -10.65 -6.06
CA GLU A 39 5.74 -10.19 -5.90
C GLU A 39 6.66 -10.78 -7.00
N LYS A 40 6.52 -12.07 -7.29
CA LYS A 40 7.21 -12.72 -8.41
C LYS A 40 6.85 -12.12 -9.76
N LYS A 41 5.56 -11.76 -9.95
CA LYS A 41 5.11 -11.09 -11.19
C LYS A 41 5.76 -9.74 -11.38
N ILE A 42 5.91 -8.92 -10.33
CA ILE A 42 6.64 -7.65 -10.37
C ILE A 42 8.07 -7.86 -10.85
N ILE A 43 8.77 -8.86 -10.29
CA ILE A 43 10.16 -9.19 -10.66
C ILE A 43 10.24 -9.65 -12.13
N GLN A 44 9.32 -10.51 -12.58
CA GLN A 44 9.25 -10.98 -13.97
C GLN A 44 9.02 -9.85 -14.98
N LEU A 45 8.34 -8.78 -14.57
CA LEU A 45 8.11 -7.58 -15.38
C LEU A 45 9.30 -6.60 -15.38
N GLY A 46 10.36 -6.91 -14.61
CA GLY A 46 11.59 -6.12 -14.56
C GLY A 46 11.61 -5.01 -13.53
N GLY A 47 10.69 -5.04 -12.55
CA GLY A 47 10.71 -4.19 -11.35
C GLY A 47 11.16 -4.96 -10.11
N LYS A 48 11.09 -4.29 -8.97
CA LYS A 48 11.17 -4.90 -7.64
C LYS A 48 9.96 -4.45 -6.80
N PRO A 49 9.46 -5.26 -5.84
CA PRO A 49 8.45 -4.79 -4.90
C PRO A 49 8.96 -3.57 -4.13
N ALA A 50 8.15 -2.51 -4.06
CA ALA A 50 8.46 -1.31 -3.27
C ALA A 50 8.15 -1.52 -1.78
N PHE A 51 7.22 -2.42 -1.50
CA PHE A 51 6.86 -2.92 -0.17
C PHE A 51 6.26 -4.33 -0.33
N PRO A 52 6.15 -5.12 0.76
CA PRO A 52 5.48 -6.43 0.71
C PRO A 52 4.02 -6.26 0.30
N VAL A 53 3.57 -7.06 -0.67
CA VAL A 53 2.17 -7.00 -1.10
C VAL A 53 1.24 -7.25 0.08
N ASP A 54 0.29 -6.34 0.30
CA ASP A 54 -0.73 -6.47 1.33
C ASP A 54 -1.97 -7.17 0.80
N VAL A 55 -2.56 -8.04 1.63
CA VAL A 55 -3.83 -8.71 1.38
C VAL A 55 -4.72 -8.49 2.60
N SER A 56 -5.39 -7.34 2.63
CA SER A 56 -6.23 -6.90 3.75
C SER A 56 -7.67 -7.40 3.57
N ILE A 57 -8.20 -8.09 4.60
CA ILE A 57 -9.48 -8.80 4.54
C ILE A 57 -10.56 -8.07 5.33
N ASP A 58 -11.73 -7.93 4.72
CA ASP A 58 -12.98 -7.44 5.31
C ASP A 58 -12.80 -6.08 6.02
N SER A 59 -12.83 -6.05 7.35
CA SER A 59 -12.71 -4.83 8.16
C SER A 59 -11.27 -4.33 8.33
N VAL A 60 -10.25 -5.10 7.97
CA VAL A 60 -8.87 -4.60 7.94
C VAL A 60 -8.71 -3.74 6.70
N ALA A 61 -8.46 -2.45 6.88
CA ALA A 61 -8.36 -1.50 5.79
C ALA A 61 -7.05 -1.66 5.00
N ALA A 62 -5.91 -1.77 5.71
CA ALA A 62 -4.57 -1.80 5.15
C ALA A 62 -3.57 -2.54 6.05
N HIS A 63 -2.35 -2.74 5.56
CA HIS A 63 -1.22 -3.30 6.29
C HIS A 63 -1.46 -4.72 6.81
N GLN A 64 -2.08 -5.59 6.03
CA GLN A 64 -2.18 -7.01 6.38
C GLN A 64 -1.45 -7.83 5.32
N THR A 65 -0.29 -8.39 5.69
CA THR A 65 0.49 -9.30 4.83
C THR A 65 0.74 -10.63 5.54
N PRO A 66 0.78 -11.75 4.82
CA PRO A 66 1.06 -13.04 5.41
C PRO A 66 2.51 -13.14 5.89
N ASN A 67 2.71 -13.74 7.06
CA ASN A 67 4.02 -14.08 7.59
C ASN A 67 4.54 -15.42 7.05
N VAL A 68 5.80 -15.73 7.35
CA VAL A 68 6.40 -17.05 7.05
C VAL A 68 5.56 -18.16 7.68
N GLY A 69 5.11 -19.10 6.84
CA GLY A 69 4.29 -20.24 7.29
C GLY A 69 2.81 -19.94 7.48
N ASP A 70 2.31 -18.80 7.00
CA ASP A 70 0.87 -18.49 7.02
C ASP A 70 0.10 -19.54 6.20
N THR A 71 -0.96 -20.11 6.81
CA THR A 71 -1.79 -21.16 6.21
C THR A 71 -3.20 -20.68 5.85
N LYS A 72 -3.53 -19.41 6.11
CA LYS A 72 -4.85 -18.85 5.85
C LYS A 72 -5.18 -18.91 4.37
N VAL A 73 -6.43 -19.15 4.08
CA VAL A 73 -6.99 -19.18 2.72
C VAL A 73 -8.06 -18.11 2.56
N LEU A 74 -8.23 -17.64 1.34
CA LEU A 74 -9.31 -16.75 0.97
C LEU A 74 -10.64 -17.50 0.98
N GLU A 75 -11.67 -16.92 1.58
CA GLU A 75 -12.97 -17.53 1.79
C GLU A 75 -14.07 -16.85 0.98
N LYS A 76 -15.14 -17.59 0.70
CA LYS A 76 -16.32 -17.04 0.00
C LYS A 76 -16.97 -15.92 0.83
N GLY A 77 -17.32 -14.83 0.17
CA GLY A 77 -17.98 -13.67 0.78
C GLY A 77 -17.01 -12.57 1.27
N GLN A 78 -15.71 -12.83 1.31
CA GLN A 78 -14.72 -11.84 1.74
C GLN A 78 -14.60 -10.67 0.75
N VAL A 79 -14.26 -9.50 1.32
CA VAL A 79 -13.81 -8.29 0.63
C VAL A 79 -12.29 -8.22 0.78
N VAL A 80 -11.57 -8.45 -0.30
CA VAL A 80 -10.12 -8.56 -0.31
C VAL A 80 -9.52 -7.30 -0.95
N LYS A 81 -8.75 -6.51 -0.21
CA LYS A 81 -7.93 -5.42 -0.72
C LYS A 81 -6.54 -5.97 -0.99
N VAL A 82 -6.10 -5.91 -2.24
CA VAL A 82 -4.73 -6.28 -2.62
C VAL A 82 -4.00 -4.99 -2.98
N ASP A 83 -3.00 -4.66 -2.19
CA ASP A 83 -2.21 -3.43 -2.30
C ASP A 83 -0.78 -3.77 -2.74
N ILE A 84 -0.29 -3.06 -3.77
CA ILE A 84 0.83 -3.47 -4.59
C ILE A 84 1.71 -2.28 -4.94
N GLY A 85 2.92 -2.29 -4.42
CA GLY A 85 3.95 -1.33 -4.80
C GLY A 85 5.04 -1.98 -5.66
N ALA A 86 5.45 -1.30 -6.71
CA ALA A 86 6.65 -1.64 -7.46
C ALA A 86 7.60 -0.46 -7.54
N HIS A 87 8.87 -0.74 -7.82
CA HIS A 87 9.83 0.31 -8.16
C HIS A 87 10.80 -0.11 -9.28
N VAL A 88 11.27 0.88 -10.01
CA VAL A 88 12.38 0.80 -10.97
C VAL A 88 13.41 1.83 -10.54
N ASN A 89 14.63 1.41 -10.25
CA ASN A 89 15.70 2.28 -9.75
C ASN A 89 15.30 3.15 -8.54
N GLY A 90 14.40 2.65 -7.68
CA GLY A 90 13.87 3.35 -6.53
C GLY A 90 12.64 4.23 -6.82
N CYS A 91 12.29 4.52 -8.06
CA CYS A 91 11.07 5.25 -8.42
C CYS A 91 9.84 4.39 -8.10
N VAL A 92 9.20 4.68 -6.98
CA VAL A 92 8.08 3.91 -6.43
C VAL A 92 6.79 4.28 -7.13
N THR A 93 5.93 3.28 -7.36
CA THR A 93 4.51 3.47 -7.66
C THR A 93 3.67 2.54 -6.81
N ASP A 94 2.47 2.98 -6.48
CA ASP A 94 1.53 2.36 -5.57
C ASP A 94 0.16 2.20 -6.21
N THR A 95 -0.53 1.09 -5.91
CA THR A 95 -1.86 0.81 -6.46
C THR A 95 -2.56 -0.31 -5.71
N ALA A 96 -3.84 -0.14 -5.43
CA ALA A 96 -4.64 -1.21 -4.83
C ALA A 96 -5.90 -1.51 -5.62
N VAL A 97 -6.43 -2.71 -5.38
CA VAL A 97 -7.71 -3.16 -5.90
C VAL A 97 -8.49 -3.93 -4.86
N THR A 98 -9.79 -3.66 -4.76
CA THR A 98 -10.73 -4.50 -4.01
C THR A 98 -11.29 -5.60 -4.90
N VAL A 99 -11.14 -6.87 -4.47
CA VAL A 99 -11.73 -8.06 -5.08
C VAL A 99 -12.82 -8.60 -4.17
N LEU A 100 -14.00 -8.85 -4.73
CA LEU A 100 -15.13 -9.41 -3.99
C LEU A 100 -15.20 -10.92 -4.24
N LEU A 101 -15.10 -11.72 -3.19
CA LEU A 101 -15.21 -13.19 -3.29
C LEU A 101 -16.65 -13.68 -3.07
N GLY A 102 -17.63 -12.80 -3.34
CA GLY A 102 -19.06 -13.06 -3.24
C GLY A 102 -19.89 -11.99 -3.94
N PRO A 103 -21.22 -12.13 -3.92
CA PRO A 103 -22.14 -11.19 -4.58
C PRO A 103 -22.32 -9.87 -3.83
N ASP A 104 -22.00 -9.86 -2.54
CA ASP A 104 -22.25 -8.76 -1.64
C ASP A 104 -21.18 -7.63 -1.81
N TRP A 105 -21.45 -6.48 -1.23
CA TRP A 105 -20.51 -5.34 -1.15
C TRP A 105 -20.16 -4.67 -2.48
N LYS A 106 -20.90 -4.90 -3.55
CA LYS A 106 -20.67 -4.26 -4.86
C LYS A 106 -20.74 -2.74 -4.79
N ASP A 107 -21.72 -2.22 -4.04
CA ASP A 107 -21.88 -0.76 -3.88
C ASP A 107 -20.77 -0.17 -3.02
N LEU A 108 -20.27 -0.88 -2.00
CA LEU A 108 -19.13 -0.45 -1.20
C LEU A 108 -17.87 -0.35 -2.05
N LYS A 109 -17.58 -1.40 -2.84
CA LYS A 109 -16.47 -1.35 -3.81
C LYS A 109 -16.63 -0.21 -4.79
N LYS A 110 -17.84 -0.05 -5.35
CA LYS A 110 -18.14 1.02 -6.30
C LYS A 110 -17.93 2.40 -5.70
N ALA A 111 -18.25 2.60 -4.42
CA ALA A 111 -18.01 3.86 -3.72
C ALA A 111 -16.53 4.24 -3.71
N ALA A 112 -15.62 3.28 -3.44
CA ALA A 112 -14.18 3.51 -3.50
C ALA A 112 -13.70 3.79 -4.93
N ASP A 113 -14.18 3.03 -5.91
CA ASP A 113 -13.81 3.21 -7.33
C ASP A 113 -14.27 4.59 -7.86
N ASP A 114 -15.51 5.01 -7.56
CA ASP A 114 -16.04 6.32 -7.98
C ASP A 114 -15.30 7.46 -7.27
N ALA A 115 -14.92 7.28 -6.00
CA ALA A 115 -14.13 8.25 -5.25
C ALA A 115 -12.73 8.43 -5.84
N LEU A 116 -12.07 7.32 -6.20
CA LEU A 116 -10.77 7.39 -6.89
C LEU A 116 -10.86 8.13 -8.21
N LYS A 117 -11.89 7.88 -9.00
CA LYS A 117 -12.11 8.59 -10.26
C LYS A 117 -12.29 10.09 -10.03
N ALA A 118 -13.16 10.48 -9.08
CA ALA A 118 -13.38 11.88 -8.75
C ALA A 118 -12.12 12.59 -8.23
N ALA A 119 -11.29 11.89 -7.46
CA ALA A 119 -10.02 12.38 -6.95
C ALA A 119 -8.99 12.63 -8.07
N ILE A 120 -8.87 11.70 -9.02
CA ILE A 120 -7.96 11.82 -10.16
C ILE A 120 -8.32 13.06 -11.01
N GLU A 121 -9.61 13.36 -11.20
CA GLU A 121 -10.07 14.55 -11.94
C GLU A 121 -9.64 15.86 -11.23
N GLN A 122 -9.41 15.84 -9.91
CA GLN A 122 -8.92 16.98 -9.14
C GLN A 122 -7.38 17.06 -9.08
N SER A 123 -6.66 16.04 -9.54
CA SER A 123 -5.20 15.94 -9.42
C SER A 123 -4.48 16.66 -10.57
N VAL A 124 -4.71 17.98 -10.64
CA VAL A 124 -4.13 18.87 -11.67
C VAL A 124 -3.21 19.91 -11.03
N PRO A 125 -2.17 20.40 -11.75
CA PRO A 125 -1.25 21.40 -11.22
C PRO A 125 -1.97 22.64 -10.71
N GLY A 126 -1.53 23.14 -9.55
CA GLY A 126 -2.09 24.32 -8.90
C GLY A 126 -3.41 24.12 -8.16
N ASN A 127 -4.05 22.94 -8.29
CA ASN A 127 -5.23 22.63 -7.50
C ASN A 127 -4.85 22.37 -6.03
N LYS A 128 -5.76 22.65 -5.11
CA LYS A 128 -5.56 22.46 -3.67
C LYS A 128 -5.82 21.02 -3.26
N ILE A 129 -5.01 20.48 -2.36
CA ILE A 129 -5.12 19.11 -1.84
C ILE A 129 -6.50 18.86 -1.22
N ARG A 130 -7.04 19.82 -0.47
CA ARG A 130 -8.41 19.73 0.10
C ARG A 130 -9.49 19.43 -0.93
N ASN A 131 -9.32 19.86 -2.19
CA ASN A 131 -10.30 19.63 -3.24
C ASN A 131 -10.35 18.16 -3.65
N ILE A 132 -9.20 17.46 -3.60
CA ILE A 132 -9.14 16.00 -3.78
C ILE A 132 -9.92 15.32 -2.67
N GLY A 133 -9.62 15.64 -1.42
CA GLY A 133 -10.33 15.06 -0.26
C GLY A 133 -11.82 15.33 -0.28
N LYS A 134 -12.23 16.54 -0.63
CA LYS A 134 -13.65 16.91 -0.80
C LYS A 134 -14.35 16.08 -1.88
N ALA A 135 -13.68 15.83 -3.00
CA ALA A 135 -14.23 15.00 -4.09
C ALA A 135 -14.39 13.53 -3.66
N ILE A 136 -13.39 12.98 -2.95
CA ILE A 136 -13.43 11.63 -2.37
C ILE A 136 -14.63 11.50 -1.41
N GLU A 137 -14.71 12.41 -0.43
CA GLU A 137 -15.76 12.39 0.59
C GLU A 137 -17.16 12.48 -0.02
N ALA A 138 -17.35 13.38 -0.99
CA ALA A 138 -18.63 13.55 -1.67
C ALA A 138 -19.01 12.28 -2.45
N ALA A 139 -18.08 11.66 -3.17
CA ALA A 139 -18.34 10.46 -3.94
C ALA A 139 -18.74 9.27 -3.03
N ILE A 140 -18.02 9.05 -1.92
CA ILE A 140 -18.32 7.96 -0.96
C ILE A 140 -19.68 8.20 -0.28
N LYS A 141 -19.99 9.45 0.15
CA LYS A 141 -21.26 9.79 0.77
C LYS A 141 -22.46 9.62 -0.17
N ASN A 142 -22.29 9.81 -1.48
CA ASN A 142 -23.35 9.56 -2.45
C ASN A 142 -23.80 8.09 -2.47
N HIS A 143 -22.89 7.16 -2.12
CA HIS A 143 -23.19 5.74 -1.92
C HIS A 143 -23.66 5.40 -0.50
N LYS A 144 -23.85 6.40 0.39
CA LYS A 144 -24.25 6.23 1.79
C LYS A 144 -23.25 5.48 2.67
N TYR A 145 -21.97 5.53 2.30
CA TYR A 145 -20.86 5.03 3.09
C TYR A 145 -20.07 6.17 3.73
N GLN A 146 -19.17 5.81 4.65
CA GLN A 146 -18.24 6.74 5.28
C GLN A 146 -16.86 6.63 4.64
N THR A 147 -16.14 7.73 4.53
CA THR A 147 -14.72 7.70 4.26
C THR A 147 -13.94 7.38 5.55
N ILE A 148 -12.78 6.73 5.43
CA ILE A 148 -11.89 6.53 6.58
C ILE A 148 -11.00 7.78 6.71
N ALA A 149 -11.33 8.63 7.68
CA ALA A 149 -10.74 9.97 7.81
C ALA A 149 -9.27 9.97 8.30
N ASN A 150 -8.83 8.93 8.99
CA ASN A 150 -7.45 8.83 9.48
C ASN A 150 -6.55 7.92 8.63
N LEU A 151 -6.95 7.66 7.39
CA LEU A 151 -6.10 7.18 6.31
C LEU A 151 -6.05 8.24 5.21
N SER A 152 -4.94 8.30 4.51
CA SER A 152 -4.71 9.28 3.46
C SER A 152 -3.76 8.74 2.41
N GLY A 153 -3.95 9.10 1.17
CA GLY A 153 -2.91 9.02 0.16
C GLY A 153 -1.71 9.92 0.51
N HIS A 154 -0.68 9.85 -0.28
CA HIS A 154 0.60 10.48 0.03
C HIS A 154 1.41 10.83 -1.22
N GLY A 155 2.41 11.66 -1.06
CA GLY A 155 3.48 11.81 -2.05
C GLY A 155 4.29 10.52 -2.18
N ILE A 156 4.90 10.33 -3.34
CA ILE A 156 5.78 9.20 -3.63
C ILE A 156 7.07 9.75 -4.22
N GLY A 157 8.21 9.20 -3.76
CA GLY A 157 9.53 9.62 -4.22
C GLY A 157 10.44 8.46 -4.60
N GLN A 158 11.66 8.79 -4.99
CA GLN A 158 12.68 7.77 -5.20
C GLN A 158 13.12 7.21 -3.84
N TRP A 159 12.94 5.91 -3.63
CA TRP A 159 13.16 5.19 -2.36
C TRP A 159 12.27 5.64 -1.20
N ILE A 160 11.16 6.34 -1.49
CA ILE A 160 10.23 6.84 -0.48
C ILE A 160 8.81 6.42 -0.88
N VAL A 161 8.18 5.55 -0.07
CA VAL A 161 6.78 5.15 -0.26
C VAL A 161 5.85 6.25 0.23
N HIS A 162 6.06 6.73 1.44
CA HIS A 162 5.21 7.77 2.05
C HIS A 162 5.99 9.07 2.16
N ASP A 163 5.76 9.98 1.22
CA ASP A 163 6.33 11.33 1.17
C ASP A 163 5.24 12.39 1.34
N ALA A 164 5.65 13.62 1.51
CA ALA A 164 4.74 14.77 1.44
C ALA A 164 4.30 15.00 -0.02
N PRO A 165 3.09 15.53 -0.23
CA PRO A 165 2.08 15.86 0.75
C PRO A 165 1.18 14.69 1.14
N SER A 166 0.47 14.77 2.27
CA SER A 166 -0.63 13.87 2.58
C SER A 166 -1.86 14.23 1.70
N ILE A 167 -2.48 13.22 1.10
CA ILE A 167 -3.69 13.38 0.27
C ILE A 167 -4.91 12.88 1.06
N PRO A 168 -5.68 13.77 1.69
CA PRO A 168 -6.73 13.38 2.62
C PRO A 168 -7.92 12.73 1.90
N ASN A 169 -8.67 11.89 2.62
CA ASN A 169 -9.92 11.28 2.15
C ASN A 169 -11.17 12.13 2.46
N TYR A 170 -11.00 13.35 2.94
CA TYR A 170 -12.08 14.31 3.27
C TYR A 170 -11.57 15.75 3.13
N ASP A 171 -12.44 16.74 3.17
CA ASP A 171 -12.06 18.16 3.19
C ASP A 171 -11.41 18.53 4.54
N ASN A 172 -10.08 18.44 4.61
CA ASN A 172 -9.30 18.77 5.80
C ASN A 172 -8.89 20.25 5.92
N GLY A 173 -9.26 21.07 4.94
CA GLY A 173 -8.91 22.49 4.90
C GLY A 173 -7.49 22.80 4.37
N ASP A 174 -6.72 21.80 3.92
CA ASP A 174 -5.36 22.01 3.42
C ASP A 174 -5.35 22.70 2.05
N ASP A 175 -4.86 23.94 2.04
CA ASP A 175 -4.76 24.79 0.84
C ASP A 175 -3.43 24.62 0.08
N THR A 176 -2.58 23.65 0.46
CA THR A 176 -1.36 23.28 -0.27
C THR A 176 -1.73 22.92 -1.71
N LYS A 177 -0.97 23.46 -2.66
CA LYS A 177 -1.20 23.24 -4.09
C LYS A 177 -0.33 22.10 -4.62
N LEU A 178 -0.90 21.31 -5.49
CA LEU A 178 -0.16 20.32 -6.24
C LEU A 178 0.81 20.98 -7.24
N GLU A 179 2.01 20.44 -7.34
CA GLU A 179 3.05 20.89 -8.25
C GLU A 179 3.09 20.03 -9.53
N GLU A 180 3.57 20.61 -10.63
CA GLU A 180 3.81 19.89 -11.88
C GLU A 180 4.80 18.74 -11.67
N GLU A 181 4.56 17.60 -12.29
CA GLU A 181 5.37 16.37 -12.18
C GLU A 181 5.46 15.74 -10.77
N GLN A 182 4.78 16.30 -9.78
CA GLN A 182 4.67 15.68 -8.46
C GLN A 182 3.99 14.31 -8.56
N THR A 183 4.61 13.26 -8.01
CA THR A 183 4.01 11.92 -8.00
C THR A 183 3.32 11.68 -6.66
N ILE A 184 2.05 11.28 -6.72
CA ILE A 184 1.19 11.04 -5.55
C ILE A 184 0.46 9.71 -5.67
N ALA A 185 0.22 9.04 -4.56
CA ALA A 185 -0.74 7.95 -4.40
C ALA A 185 -2.08 8.54 -3.93
N ILE A 186 -3.17 8.13 -4.56
CA ILE A 186 -4.54 8.51 -4.20
C ILE A 186 -5.27 7.24 -3.84
N GLU A 187 -5.67 7.09 -2.57
CA GLU A 187 -6.20 5.86 -2.01
C GLU A 187 -7.47 6.10 -1.17
N PRO A 188 -8.63 6.30 -1.78
CA PRO A 188 -9.89 6.37 -1.06
C PRO A 188 -10.27 5.03 -0.43
N PHE A 189 -10.71 5.10 0.83
CA PHE A 189 -11.26 4.00 1.61
C PHE A 189 -12.72 4.27 1.94
N ALA A 190 -13.62 3.39 1.49
CA ALA A 190 -15.03 3.42 1.82
C ALA A 190 -15.36 2.35 2.87
N THR A 191 -16.21 2.68 3.85
CA THR A 191 -16.64 1.74 4.88
C THR A 191 -18.11 1.95 5.27
N ASN A 192 -18.76 0.87 5.73
CA ASN A 192 -20.06 0.95 6.44
C ASN A 192 -19.90 1.08 7.96
N GLY A 193 -18.66 1.18 8.46
CA GLY A 193 -18.34 1.42 9.86
C GLY A 193 -18.31 2.88 10.23
N VAL A 194 -17.58 3.22 11.32
CA VAL A 194 -17.51 4.60 11.85
C VAL A 194 -16.56 5.52 11.08
N GLY A 195 -15.86 5.03 10.08
CA GLY A 195 -14.97 5.84 9.23
C GLY A 195 -13.63 6.17 9.88
N ALA A 196 -13.10 5.29 10.69
CA ALA A 196 -11.76 5.40 11.27
C ALA A 196 -11.13 4.04 11.53
N VAL A 197 -9.82 3.95 11.38
CA VAL A 197 -9.01 2.78 11.76
C VAL A 197 -8.33 2.97 13.11
N LYS A 198 -7.86 1.87 13.69
CA LYS A 198 -7.02 1.82 14.89
C LYS A 198 -5.82 0.92 14.63
N ASP A 199 -4.77 1.07 15.44
CA ASP A 199 -3.66 0.12 15.43
C ASP A 199 -4.15 -1.28 15.84
N GLY A 200 -3.84 -2.27 15.01
CA GLY A 200 -4.09 -3.67 15.22
C GLY A 200 -2.85 -4.41 15.73
N LYS A 201 -2.74 -5.68 15.39
CA LYS A 201 -1.55 -6.48 15.68
C LYS A 201 -0.42 -6.19 14.70
N PRO A 202 0.84 -6.51 15.05
CA PRO A 202 1.96 -6.46 14.11
C PRO A 202 1.69 -7.30 12.86
N ASP A 203 1.98 -6.76 11.69
CA ASP A 203 1.64 -7.35 10.39
C ASP A 203 2.77 -8.14 9.72
N GLY A 204 4.01 -8.03 10.25
CA GLY A 204 5.19 -8.66 9.64
C GLY A 204 5.86 -7.84 8.55
N VAL A 205 5.49 -6.56 8.40
CA VAL A 205 6.21 -5.61 7.53
C VAL A 205 7.09 -4.73 8.41
N TYR A 206 8.35 -4.57 8.02
CA TYR A 206 9.33 -3.75 8.73
C TYR A 206 9.84 -2.62 7.85
N ARG A 207 10.27 -1.54 8.48
CA ARG A 207 11.07 -0.50 7.83
C ARG A 207 12.32 -0.17 8.64
N LEU A 208 13.37 0.23 7.95
CA LEU A 208 14.56 0.80 8.56
C LEU A 208 14.22 2.21 9.05
N LEU A 209 14.52 2.51 10.33
CA LEU A 209 14.34 3.85 10.91
C LEU A 209 15.62 4.66 10.82
N GLU A 210 16.73 4.06 11.27
CA GLU A 210 18.03 4.72 11.27
C GLU A 210 19.16 3.70 11.23
N ARG A 211 20.33 4.16 10.77
CA ARG A 211 21.53 3.35 10.78
C ARG A 211 22.24 3.52 12.13
N ARG A 212 22.38 2.42 12.86
CA ARG A 212 23.13 2.37 14.12
C ARG A 212 24.21 1.29 14.08
N PRO A 213 25.37 1.50 14.75
CA PRO A 213 26.36 0.45 14.89
C PRO A 213 25.79 -0.76 15.65
N VAL A 214 25.87 -1.93 15.05
CA VAL A 214 25.43 -3.19 15.65
C VAL A 214 26.64 -4.02 16.03
N ARG A 215 26.69 -4.49 17.31
CA ARG A 215 27.84 -5.23 17.84
C ARG A 215 27.94 -6.65 17.36
N LEU A 216 26.80 -7.36 17.27
CA LEU A 216 26.74 -8.77 16.90
C LEU A 216 26.94 -8.97 15.39
N ASP A 217 27.93 -9.76 15.00
CA ASP A 217 28.27 -9.98 13.57
C ASP A 217 27.12 -10.60 12.77
N SER A 218 26.39 -11.55 13.36
CA SER A 218 25.20 -12.15 12.72
C SER A 218 24.10 -11.13 12.45
N VAL A 219 23.86 -10.18 13.39
CA VAL A 219 22.86 -9.10 13.24
C VAL A 219 23.34 -8.08 12.22
N ARG A 220 24.66 -7.74 12.25
CA ARG A 220 25.27 -6.81 11.28
C ARG A 220 25.13 -7.29 9.85
N LYS A 221 25.29 -8.60 9.59
CA LYS A 221 25.07 -9.17 8.24
C LYS A 221 23.64 -8.97 7.74
N VAL A 222 22.64 -9.17 8.61
CA VAL A 222 21.24 -8.99 8.26
C VAL A 222 20.90 -7.52 8.01
N VAL A 223 21.31 -6.59 8.89
CA VAL A 223 21.03 -5.17 8.69
C VAL A 223 21.75 -4.61 7.47
N SER A 224 23.00 -5.03 7.21
CA SER A 224 23.70 -4.62 5.99
C SER A 224 23.04 -5.13 4.70
N TYR A 225 22.43 -6.31 4.74
CA TYR A 225 21.62 -6.80 3.63
C TYR A 225 20.37 -5.94 3.43
N ILE A 226 19.62 -5.65 4.52
CA ILE A 226 18.44 -4.80 4.50
C ILE A 226 18.77 -3.42 3.93
N GLU A 227 19.84 -2.78 4.43
CA GLU A 227 20.29 -1.47 3.96
C GLU A 227 20.63 -1.46 2.46
N LYS A 228 21.25 -2.53 1.96
CA LYS A 228 21.67 -2.62 0.57
C LYS A 228 20.51 -2.91 -0.38
N GLU A 229 19.63 -3.87 -0.02
CA GLU A 229 18.60 -4.37 -0.93
C GLU A 229 17.31 -3.55 -0.89
N TYR A 230 16.94 -3.04 0.29
CA TYR A 230 15.65 -2.34 0.47
C TYR A 230 15.82 -0.84 0.73
N MET A 231 17.03 -0.38 1.08
CA MET A 231 17.28 1.03 1.37
C MET A 231 16.35 1.55 2.49
N THR A 232 15.42 2.44 2.13
CA THR A 232 14.40 3.00 3.01
C THR A 232 13.01 2.38 2.81
N LEU A 233 12.89 1.45 1.85
CA LEU A 233 11.62 0.80 1.53
C LEU A 233 11.23 -0.24 2.60
N PRO A 234 9.94 -0.45 2.84
CA PRO A 234 9.44 -1.52 3.69
C PRO A 234 9.84 -2.91 3.16
N PHE A 235 10.03 -3.86 4.05
CA PHE A 235 10.43 -5.22 3.71
C PHE A 235 9.73 -6.26 4.61
N SER A 236 9.66 -7.50 4.12
CA SER A 236 9.08 -8.64 4.86
C SER A 236 10.15 -9.61 5.36
N PRO A 237 9.98 -10.23 6.54
CA PRO A 237 10.77 -11.38 6.98
C PRO A 237 10.79 -12.52 5.96
N ARG A 238 9.74 -12.69 5.15
CA ARG A 238 9.67 -13.68 4.07
C ARG A 238 10.82 -13.54 3.07
N TRP A 239 11.27 -12.32 2.82
CA TRP A 239 12.37 -12.02 1.91
C TRP A 239 13.77 -12.28 2.50
N LEU A 240 13.84 -12.51 3.82
CA LEU A 240 15.09 -12.73 4.56
C LEU A 240 15.34 -14.20 4.92
N THR A 241 14.46 -15.13 4.54
CA THR A 241 14.52 -16.54 4.95
C THR A 241 15.79 -17.26 4.53
N HIS A 242 16.50 -16.75 3.50
CA HIS A 242 17.79 -17.26 3.05
C HIS A 242 18.96 -16.81 3.94
N LEU A 243 18.77 -15.84 4.85
CA LEU A 243 19.80 -15.36 5.77
C LEU A 243 19.74 -16.14 7.09
N GLN A 244 20.89 -16.65 7.50
CA GLN A 244 20.98 -17.38 8.78
C GLN A 244 20.67 -16.43 9.96
N ASN A 245 19.87 -16.89 10.92
CA ASN A 245 19.49 -16.17 12.14
C ASN A 245 18.73 -14.86 11.91
N TYR A 246 18.07 -14.66 10.75
CA TYR A 246 17.35 -13.42 10.45
C TYR A 246 16.27 -13.09 11.51
N GLN A 247 15.54 -14.07 12.05
CA GLN A 247 14.51 -13.85 13.07
C GLN A 247 15.09 -13.29 14.36
N PHE A 248 16.24 -13.81 14.79
CA PHE A 248 16.97 -13.28 15.95
C PHE A 248 17.45 -11.84 15.67
N ALA A 249 18.01 -11.62 14.48
CA ALA A 249 18.49 -10.30 14.08
C ALA A 249 17.36 -9.27 14.06
N LEU A 250 16.20 -9.57 13.45
CA LEU A 250 15.05 -8.64 13.44
C LEU A 250 14.61 -8.26 14.85
N ARG A 251 14.55 -9.22 15.79
CA ARG A 251 14.19 -8.96 17.18
C ARG A 251 15.16 -8.00 17.86
N ILE A 252 16.46 -8.20 17.68
CA ILE A 252 17.48 -7.30 18.24
C ILE A 252 17.39 -5.90 17.60
N LEU A 253 17.28 -5.83 16.26
CA LEU A 253 17.19 -4.54 15.55
C LEU A 253 15.94 -3.75 15.94
N GLU A 254 14.83 -4.41 16.20
CA GLU A 254 13.60 -3.76 16.67
C GLU A 254 13.75 -3.27 18.12
N GLN A 255 14.32 -4.08 19.03
CA GLN A 255 14.61 -3.68 20.41
C GLN A 255 15.57 -2.48 20.49
N GLU A 256 16.54 -2.41 19.60
CA GLU A 256 17.48 -1.29 19.50
C GLU A 256 16.91 -0.07 18.73
N GLY A 257 15.69 -0.16 18.22
CA GLY A 257 15.03 0.92 17.47
C GLY A 257 15.67 1.21 16.11
N VAL A 258 16.37 0.24 15.53
CA VAL A 258 16.96 0.33 14.18
C VAL A 258 15.90 0.10 13.11
N ILE A 259 14.99 -0.82 13.37
CA ILE A 259 13.82 -1.11 12.53
C ILE A 259 12.54 -0.96 13.36
N LYS A 260 11.43 -0.75 12.66
CA LYS A 260 10.08 -0.73 13.26
C LYS A 260 9.15 -1.59 12.42
N GLN A 261 8.28 -2.34 13.11
CA GLN A 261 7.21 -3.08 12.47
C GLN A 261 5.97 -2.21 12.28
N TYR A 262 5.27 -2.40 11.17
CA TYR A 262 3.94 -1.84 10.94
C TYR A 262 2.87 -2.65 11.68
N THR A 263 1.68 -2.09 11.81
CA THR A 263 0.52 -2.75 12.40
C THR A 263 -0.62 -2.82 11.38
N GLU A 264 -1.42 -3.89 11.42
CA GLU A 264 -2.69 -3.93 10.71
C GLU A 264 -3.56 -2.74 11.11
N LEU A 265 -4.37 -2.25 10.17
CA LEU A 265 -5.26 -1.10 10.39
C LEU A 265 -6.73 -1.51 10.25
N PRO A 266 -7.30 -2.21 11.27
CA PRO A 266 -8.72 -2.55 11.26
C PRO A 266 -9.61 -1.32 11.48
N GLU A 267 -10.74 -1.30 10.80
CA GLU A 267 -11.81 -0.32 11.05
C GLU A 267 -12.32 -0.45 12.49
N LYS A 268 -12.51 0.67 13.19
CA LYS A 268 -12.74 0.71 14.65
C LYS A 268 -13.98 -0.05 15.12
N SER A 269 -15.04 -0.04 14.35
CA SER A 269 -16.30 -0.72 14.67
C SER A 269 -16.42 -2.10 14.03
N GLY A 270 -15.44 -2.52 13.24
CA GLY A 270 -15.48 -3.77 12.48
C GLY A 270 -16.28 -3.68 11.18
N GLY A 271 -16.55 -2.47 10.71
CA GLY A 271 -17.21 -2.26 9.41
C GLY A 271 -16.36 -2.78 8.23
N MET A 272 -17.03 -3.23 7.18
CA MET A 272 -16.39 -3.66 5.95
C MET A 272 -15.71 -2.49 5.27
N VAL A 273 -14.54 -2.73 4.66
CA VAL A 273 -13.75 -1.70 3.98
C VAL A 273 -13.45 -2.10 2.54
N ALA A 274 -13.65 -1.17 1.62
CA ALA A 274 -13.15 -1.25 0.25
C ALA A 274 -12.16 -0.12 0.00
N GLN A 275 -11.09 -0.42 -0.73
CA GLN A 275 -10.05 0.49 -1.17
C GLN A 275 -9.98 0.49 -2.70
N ALA A 276 -9.70 1.62 -3.28
CA ALA A 276 -9.22 1.72 -4.65
C ALA A 276 -8.04 2.69 -4.66
N GLU A 277 -6.99 2.40 -5.45
CA GLU A 277 -5.79 3.23 -5.43
C GLU A 277 -5.09 3.30 -6.76
N LYS A 278 -4.49 4.47 -7.01
CA LYS A 278 -3.58 4.70 -8.14
C LYS A 278 -2.53 5.75 -7.84
N SER A 279 -1.35 5.53 -8.40
CA SER A 279 -0.35 6.58 -8.52
C SER A 279 -0.66 7.49 -9.70
N VAL A 280 -0.53 8.80 -9.46
CA VAL A 280 -0.73 9.87 -10.44
C VAL A 280 0.52 10.75 -10.46
N MET A 281 1.01 11.08 -11.64
CA MET A 281 1.97 12.16 -11.81
C MET A 281 1.20 13.40 -12.28
N VAL A 282 1.19 14.43 -11.44
CA VAL A 282 0.43 15.67 -11.66
C VAL A 282 0.86 16.35 -12.95
N GLY A 283 -0.10 16.73 -13.79
CA GLY A 283 0.16 17.29 -15.11
C GLY A 283 0.43 16.26 -16.22
N TYR A 284 0.77 15.00 -15.85
CA TYR A 284 0.97 13.92 -16.83
C TYR A 284 -0.22 12.95 -16.86
N GLY A 285 -0.74 12.54 -15.70
CA GLY A 285 -1.86 11.62 -15.55
C GLY A 285 -1.56 10.36 -14.73
N VAL A 286 -2.42 9.36 -14.87
CA VAL A 286 -2.36 8.10 -14.12
C VAL A 286 -1.17 7.25 -14.58
N LEU A 287 -0.37 6.77 -13.62
CA LEU A 287 0.78 5.87 -13.85
C LEU A 287 0.38 4.39 -13.74
N THR A 288 -0.55 4.05 -12.82
CA THR A 288 -0.92 2.65 -12.48
C THR A 288 -2.33 2.23 -12.89
#